data_00ef7513073b5530263475af3291d502
#
_entry.id   00ef7513073b5530263475af3291d502
#
_cell.length_a   1.000
_cell.length_b   1.000
_cell.length_c   1.000
_cell.angle_alpha   90.00
_cell.angle_beta   90.00
_cell.angle_gamma   90.00
#
_symmetry.space_group_name_H-M   'P 1'
#
loop_
_entity.id
_entity.type
_entity.pdbx_description
1 polymer ?
#
loop_
_entity_poly.entity_id
_entity_poly.type
_entity_poly.pdbx_seq_one_letter_code
_entity_poly.pdbx_strand_id
1 'polypeptide(L)'
;MDGLNSSDRFAGLDWGRIATQLDAEGHCLLPRLLNADESRALASEAAMRNGLPPSLYTWRPVLYRHLLAIANRWRAQMDMQPALPASFEAFGQLGRQRGQMHPQSHLLHVAQAGHAPLRSYSEGAAVFPLQLVLLLSRPGKDFEGGEFVMTEQRPRMQSRPMVLPLGLGDAAIIATGPRPVRGAAGFYRVHLRHAISRVHRGEWLGRELLLHDVPQAPKALQTDRWL
;
A
#
# COMPACT_ATOMS: atom_id res chain seq x y z
N MET A 1 21.36 -15.54 -4.98
CA MET A 1 20.29 -14.67 -4.45
C MET A 1 19.24 -14.38 -5.53
N ASP A 2 18.69 -15.41 -6.18
CA ASP A 2 17.74 -15.26 -7.29
C ASP A 2 16.26 -15.32 -6.86
N GLY A 3 15.99 -15.38 -5.55
CA GLY A 3 14.65 -15.68 -5.03
C GLY A 3 13.58 -14.58 -5.15
N LEU A 4 13.95 -13.33 -5.43
CA LEU A 4 13.00 -12.19 -5.49
C LEU A 4 12.76 -11.69 -6.92
N ASN A 5 12.92 -12.57 -7.93
CA ASN A 5 12.60 -12.17 -9.31
C ASN A 5 11.13 -11.75 -9.43
N SER A 6 10.92 -10.47 -9.66
CA SER A 6 9.60 -9.85 -9.68
C SER A 6 8.72 -10.33 -10.83
N SER A 7 9.31 -10.62 -11.98
CA SER A 7 8.54 -10.99 -13.17
C SER A 7 7.81 -12.31 -12.98
N ASP A 8 8.48 -13.35 -12.45
CA ASP A 8 7.90 -14.68 -12.29
C ASP A 8 6.88 -14.72 -11.15
N ARG A 9 7.12 -13.97 -10.07
CA ARG A 9 6.27 -13.92 -8.88
C ARG A 9 4.86 -13.38 -9.20
N PHE A 10 4.79 -12.32 -9.99
CA PHE A 10 3.53 -11.67 -10.36
C PHE A 10 2.88 -12.26 -11.62
N ALA A 11 3.64 -12.96 -12.47
CA ALA A 11 3.13 -13.57 -13.69
C ALA A 11 2.13 -14.72 -13.41
N GLY A 12 2.30 -15.44 -12.30
CA GLY A 12 1.42 -16.54 -11.90
C GLY A 12 0.13 -16.14 -11.19
N LEU A 13 -0.08 -14.84 -10.95
CA LEU A 13 -1.28 -14.36 -10.24
C LEU A 13 -2.48 -14.23 -11.19
N ASP A 14 -3.66 -14.59 -10.69
CA ASP A 14 -4.93 -14.35 -11.39
C ASP A 14 -5.34 -12.88 -11.27
N TRP A 15 -4.89 -12.07 -12.21
CA TRP A 15 -5.17 -10.63 -12.25
C TRP A 15 -6.64 -10.32 -12.51
N GLY A 16 -7.41 -11.21 -13.13
CA GLY A 16 -8.86 -11.08 -13.29
C GLY A 16 -9.59 -11.16 -11.94
N ARG A 17 -9.25 -12.18 -11.15
CA ARG A 17 -9.75 -12.32 -9.77
C ARG A 17 -9.32 -11.15 -8.89
N ILE A 18 -8.05 -10.73 -8.98
CA ILE A 18 -7.53 -9.57 -8.23
C ILE A 18 -8.34 -8.32 -8.57
N ALA A 19 -8.57 -8.05 -9.85
CA ALA A 19 -9.35 -6.90 -10.29
C ALA A 19 -10.78 -6.93 -9.72
N THR A 20 -11.44 -8.08 -9.78
CA THR A 20 -12.80 -8.27 -9.24
C THR A 20 -12.86 -8.00 -7.72
N GLN A 21 -11.89 -8.51 -6.96
CA GLN A 21 -11.83 -8.28 -5.51
C GLN A 21 -11.53 -6.80 -5.17
N LEU A 22 -10.60 -6.17 -5.90
CA LEU A 22 -10.31 -4.75 -5.72
C LEU A 22 -11.54 -3.87 -6.02
N ASP A 23 -12.31 -4.19 -7.07
CA ASP A 23 -13.53 -3.46 -7.39
C ASP A 23 -14.61 -3.65 -6.31
N ALA A 24 -14.72 -4.84 -5.74
CA ALA A 24 -15.72 -5.15 -4.71
C ALA A 24 -15.35 -4.55 -3.35
N GLU A 25 -14.12 -4.80 -2.86
CA GLU A 25 -13.72 -4.56 -1.47
C GLU A 25 -12.64 -3.47 -1.29
N GLY A 26 -11.98 -3.05 -2.40
CA GLY A 26 -10.85 -2.12 -2.33
C GLY A 26 -9.56 -2.75 -1.80
N HIS A 27 -9.55 -4.06 -1.62
CA HIS A 27 -8.36 -4.85 -1.28
C HIS A 27 -8.41 -6.25 -1.89
N CYS A 28 -7.24 -6.87 -2.02
CA CYS A 28 -7.10 -8.27 -2.43
C CYS A 28 -5.92 -8.89 -1.69
N LEU A 29 -6.14 -10.01 -1.02
CA LEU A 29 -5.08 -10.77 -0.35
C LEU A 29 -4.29 -11.60 -1.36
N LEU A 30 -2.98 -11.64 -1.18
CA LEU A 30 -2.02 -12.46 -1.91
C LEU A 30 -1.30 -13.38 -0.91
N PRO A 31 -1.90 -14.53 -0.56
CA PRO A 31 -1.34 -15.42 0.45
C PRO A 31 0.00 -15.98 0.00
N ARG A 32 0.96 -16.04 0.91
CA ARG A 32 2.30 -16.61 0.69
C ARG A 32 3.00 -16.02 -0.53
N LEU A 33 2.89 -14.72 -0.74
CA LEU A 33 3.63 -14.03 -1.80
C LEU A 33 5.14 -14.16 -1.59
N LEU A 34 5.58 -14.22 -0.33
CA LEU A 34 6.95 -14.52 0.09
C LEU A 34 6.98 -15.83 0.87
N ASN A 35 8.04 -16.61 0.70
CA ASN A 35 8.34 -17.69 1.62
C ASN A 35 9.00 -17.15 2.92
N ALA A 36 9.23 -18.05 3.90
CA ALA A 36 9.78 -17.65 5.20
C ALA A 36 11.21 -17.11 5.12
N ASP A 37 12.04 -17.62 4.20
CA ASP A 37 13.42 -17.16 4.03
C ASP A 37 13.48 -15.79 3.38
N GLU A 38 12.68 -15.57 2.37
CA GLU A 38 12.52 -14.28 1.70
C GLU A 38 11.98 -13.21 2.67
N SER A 39 11.01 -13.58 3.50
CA SER A 39 10.46 -12.68 4.53
C SER A 39 11.53 -12.28 5.54
N ARG A 40 12.37 -13.23 5.99
CA ARG A 40 13.50 -12.94 6.89
C ARG A 40 14.56 -12.07 6.24
N ALA A 41 14.90 -12.36 4.98
CA ALA A 41 15.88 -11.55 4.24
C ALA A 41 15.40 -10.09 4.12
N LEU A 42 14.14 -9.87 3.73
CA LEU A 42 13.57 -8.52 3.64
C LEU A 42 13.46 -7.83 5.01
N ALA A 43 13.17 -8.57 6.08
CA ALA A 43 13.17 -8.04 7.44
C ALA A 43 14.57 -7.61 7.87
N SER A 44 15.61 -8.40 7.56
CA SER A 44 17.01 -8.09 7.89
C SER A 44 17.54 -6.89 7.09
N GLU A 45 17.24 -6.80 5.80
CA GLU A 45 17.57 -5.62 4.98
C GLU A 45 16.90 -4.36 5.51
N ALA A 46 15.73 -4.51 6.12
CA ALA A 46 14.99 -3.43 6.74
C ALA A 46 15.72 -2.79 7.92
N ALA A 47 16.33 -3.61 8.77
CA ALA A 47 17.09 -3.14 9.93
C ALA A 47 18.32 -2.32 9.55
N MET A 48 18.85 -2.50 8.34
CA MET A 48 20.08 -1.83 7.87
C MET A 48 19.84 -0.54 7.07
N ARG A 49 18.61 -0.28 6.58
CA ARG A 49 18.32 0.85 5.68
C ARG A 49 16.93 1.43 5.90
N ASN A 50 16.85 2.74 6.08
CA ASN A 50 15.58 3.51 6.16
C ASN A 50 14.82 3.63 4.83
N GLY A 51 15.18 2.86 3.80
CA GLY A 51 14.58 2.92 2.47
C GLY A 51 14.02 1.58 1.98
N LEU A 52 13.46 1.62 0.78
CA LEU A 52 13.02 0.40 0.11
C LEU A 52 14.25 -0.43 -0.31
N PRO A 53 14.29 -1.76 -0.02
CA PRO A 53 15.35 -2.64 -0.52
C PRO A 53 15.41 -2.62 -2.04
N PRO A 54 16.62 -2.73 -2.64
CA PRO A 54 16.78 -2.76 -4.09
C PRO A 54 15.91 -3.82 -4.76
N SER A 55 15.74 -4.98 -4.12
CA SER A 55 14.87 -6.07 -4.58
C SER A 55 13.41 -5.64 -4.77
N LEU A 56 12.88 -4.81 -3.89
CA LEU A 56 11.51 -4.33 -3.98
C LEU A 56 11.35 -3.15 -4.96
N TYR A 57 12.42 -2.43 -5.30
CA TYR A 57 12.34 -1.42 -6.36
C TYR A 57 11.93 -2.02 -7.71
N THR A 58 12.41 -3.23 -8.01
CA THR A 58 12.08 -3.94 -9.25
C THR A 58 10.61 -4.37 -9.32
N TRP A 59 9.91 -4.42 -8.19
CA TRP A 59 8.49 -4.77 -8.14
C TRP A 59 7.58 -3.64 -8.60
N ARG A 60 7.98 -2.38 -8.38
CA ARG A 60 7.14 -1.22 -8.72
C ARG A 60 6.71 -1.18 -10.20
N PRO A 61 7.61 -1.28 -11.20
CA PRO A 61 7.22 -1.26 -12.60
C PRO A 61 6.38 -2.47 -13.00
N VAL A 62 6.61 -3.65 -12.41
CA VAL A 62 5.83 -4.86 -12.70
C VAL A 62 4.41 -4.72 -12.16
N LEU A 63 4.25 -4.31 -10.90
CA LEU A 63 2.94 -4.04 -10.29
C LEU A 63 2.20 -2.94 -11.03
N TYR A 64 2.90 -1.85 -11.39
CA TYR A 64 2.30 -0.76 -12.16
C TYR A 64 1.66 -1.26 -13.44
N ARG A 65 2.38 -2.07 -14.23
CA ARG A 65 1.89 -2.62 -15.49
C ARG A 65 0.61 -3.45 -15.31
N HIS A 66 0.57 -4.31 -14.29
CA HIS A 66 -0.59 -5.14 -14.03
C HIS A 66 -1.78 -4.36 -13.45
N LEU A 67 -1.52 -3.36 -12.63
CA LEU A 67 -2.55 -2.58 -11.95
C LEU A 67 -3.05 -1.37 -12.77
N LEU A 68 -2.37 -0.98 -13.85
CA LEU A 68 -2.67 0.22 -14.61
C LEU A 68 -4.08 0.24 -15.19
N ALA A 69 -4.55 -0.90 -15.72
CA ALA A 69 -5.89 -0.99 -16.28
C ALA A 69 -6.98 -0.79 -15.21
N ILE A 70 -6.77 -1.34 -14.01
CA ILE A 70 -7.66 -1.16 -12.86
C ILE A 70 -7.64 0.31 -12.41
N ALA A 71 -6.45 0.86 -12.25
CA ALA A 71 -6.26 2.25 -11.83
C ALA A 71 -6.93 3.25 -12.78
N ASN A 72 -6.76 3.08 -14.09
CA ASN A 72 -7.36 3.95 -15.08
C ASN A 72 -8.89 3.79 -15.15
N ARG A 73 -9.41 2.56 -15.01
CA ARG A 73 -10.85 2.32 -14.90
C ARG A 73 -11.44 3.03 -13.68
N TRP A 74 -10.81 2.92 -12.50
CA TRP A 74 -11.25 3.61 -11.29
C TRP A 74 -11.23 5.13 -11.46
N ARG A 75 -10.17 5.66 -12.08
CA ARG A 75 -10.07 7.10 -12.36
C ARG A 75 -11.20 7.57 -13.25
N ALA A 76 -11.48 6.86 -14.35
CA ALA A 76 -12.58 7.18 -15.25
C ALA A 76 -13.95 7.14 -14.55
N GLN A 77 -14.19 6.14 -13.69
CA GLN A 77 -15.41 6.01 -12.90
C GLN A 77 -15.57 7.11 -11.82
N MET A 78 -14.49 7.80 -11.48
CA MET A 78 -14.48 8.92 -10.54
C MET A 78 -14.33 10.30 -11.21
N ASP A 79 -14.46 10.36 -12.54
CA ASP A 79 -14.27 11.59 -13.35
C ASP A 79 -12.88 12.23 -13.16
N MET A 80 -11.84 11.40 -12.99
CA MET A 80 -10.47 11.85 -12.80
C MET A 80 -9.68 11.72 -14.12
N GLN A 81 -9.44 12.85 -14.78
CA GLN A 81 -8.67 12.92 -16.03
C GLN A 81 -7.33 13.67 -15.79
N PRO A 82 -6.32 13.46 -16.65
CA PRO A 82 -6.20 12.42 -17.67
C PRO A 82 -5.95 11.03 -17.10
N ALA A 83 -5.97 10.00 -17.94
CA ALA A 83 -5.51 8.66 -17.59
C ALA A 83 -4.03 8.68 -17.15
N LEU A 84 -3.62 7.70 -16.35
CA LEU A 84 -2.23 7.54 -15.94
C LEU A 84 -1.37 7.10 -17.14
N PRO A 85 -0.08 7.52 -17.19
CA PRO A 85 0.84 7.15 -18.24
C PRO A 85 0.97 5.64 -18.46
N ALA A 86 1.27 5.22 -19.69
CA ALA A 86 1.36 3.79 -20.04
C ALA A 86 2.51 3.05 -19.36
N SER A 87 3.58 3.73 -18.96
CA SER A 87 4.73 3.13 -18.27
C SER A 87 4.98 3.74 -16.90
N PHE A 88 5.56 2.93 -16.01
CA PHE A 88 5.98 3.38 -14.68
C PHE A 88 7.00 4.53 -14.74
N GLU A 89 7.90 4.48 -15.73
CA GLU A 89 8.89 5.52 -15.95
C GLU A 89 8.24 6.87 -16.31
N ALA A 90 7.32 6.87 -17.28
CA ALA A 90 6.57 8.07 -17.65
C ALA A 90 5.71 8.60 -16.49
N PHE A 91 5.14 7.70 -15.67
CA PHE A 91 4.42 8.08 -14.47
C PHE A 91 5.36 8.74 -13.43
N GLY A 92 6.54 8.19 -13.22
CA GLY A 92 7.57 8.80 -12.36
C GLY A 92 8.05 10.17 -12.87
N GLN A 93 8.19 10.34 -14.18
CA GLN A 93 8.52 11.64 -14.79
C GLN A 93 7.41 12.67 -14.51
N LEU A 94 6.14 12.27 -14.68
CA LEU A 94 4.99 13.12 -14.36
C LEU A 94 4.99 13.55 -12.89
N GLY A 95 5.29 12.63 -11.97
CA GLY A 95 5.42 12.91 -10.54
C GLY A 95 6.52 13.95 -10.27
N ARG A 96 7.71 13.75 -10.82
CA ARG A 96 8.84 14.71 -10.68
C ARG A 96 8.51 16.10 -11.23
N GLN A 97 7.86 16.19 -12.40
CA GLN A 97 7.40 17.47 -12.97
C GLN A 97 6.41 18.20 -12.06
N ARG A 98 5.72 17.48 -11.18
CA ARG A 98 4.80 18.01 -10.18
C ARG A 98 5.40 18.15 -8.79
N GLY A 99 6.74 18.03 -8.68
CA GLY A 99 7.47 18.19 -7.42
C GLY A 99 7.40 17.00 -6.48
N GLN A 100 6.91 15.83 -6.93
CA GLN A 100 6.82 14.60 -6.14
C GLN A 100 8.11 13.79 -6.32
N MET A 101 9.09 14.03 -5.42
CA MET A 101 10.43 13.41 -5.49
C MET A 101 10.78 12.60 -4.24
N HIS A 102 9.93 12.60 -3.22
CA HIS A 102 10.19 11.89 -1.97
C HIS A 102 9.55 10.51 -2.00
N PRO A 103 10.35 9.42 -1.92
CA PRO A 103 9.82 8.06 -1.84
C PRO A 103 8.91 7.89 -0.62
N GLN A 104 7.71 7.35 -0.84
CA GLN A 104 6.77 7.03 0.23
C GLN A 104 6.86 5.57 0.69
N SER A 105 7.41 4.70 -0.14
CA SER A 105 7.57 3.28 0.23
C SER A 105 8.53 3.16 1.40
N HIS A 106 8.11 2.47 2.46
CA HIS A 106 8.89 2.40 3.70
C HIS A 106 8.69 1.08 4.45
N LEU A 107 9.56 0.86 5.43
CA LEU A 107 9.38 -0.14 6.47
C LEU A 107 8.35 0.38 7.46
N LEU A 108 7.37 -0.44 7.79
CA LEU A 108 6.47 -0.21 8.89
C LEU A 108 6.88 -1.12 10.05
N HIS A 109 7.33 -0.50 11.13
CA HIS A 109 7.71 -1.18 12.36
C HIS A 109 6.86 -0.62 13.51
N VAL A 110 6.15 -1.52 14.20
CA VAL A 110 5.32 -1.17 15.36
C VAL A 110 5.74 -2.04 16.51
N ALA A 111 6.36 -1.42 17.51
CA ALA A 111 6.79 -2.09 18.73
C ALA A 111 5.63 -2.33 19.70
N GLN A 112 5.88 -3.14 20.73
CA GLN A 112 4.95 -3.41 21.82
C GLN A 112 4.34 -2.11 22.38
N ALA A 113 3.07 -2.15 22.70
CA ALA A 113 2.21 -1.03 23.12
C ALA A 113 1.94 0.04 22.07
N GLY A 114 2.65 -0.02 20.91
CA GLY A 114 2.46 0.89 19.79
C GLY A 114 1.28 0.52 18.89
N HIS A 115 0.97 1.41 17.97
CA HIS A 115 0.02 1.22 16.88
C HIS A 115 0.43 2.10 15.69
N ALA A 116 -0.07 1.83 14.50
CA ALA A 116 0.01 2.76 13.38
C ALA A 116 -1.37 3.39 13.15
N PRO A 117 -1.49 4.74 13.15
CA PRO A 117 -2.78 5.41 13.04
C PRO A 117 -3.41 5.19 11.65
N LEU A 118 -4.72 5.41 11.57
CA LEU A 118 -5.46 5.39 10.30
C LEU A 118 -4.90 6.43 9.33
N ARG A 119 -4.48 5.97 8.16
CA ARG A 119 -3.89 6.80 7.11
C ARG A 119 -4.33 6.37 5.72
N SER A 120 -4.16 7.27 4.78
CA SER A 120 -4.26 7.03 3.34
C SER A 120 -3.07 7.69 2.64
N TYR A 121 -2.77 7.26 1.42
CA TYR A 121 -1.70 7.82 0.59
C TYR A 121 -2.29 8.38 -0.69
N SER A 122 -3.15 9.37 -0.54
CA SER A 122 -3.86 10.03 -1.64
C SER A 122 -3.42 11.49 -1.88
N GLU A 123 -2.30 11.89 -1.28
CA GLU A 123 -1.76 13.24 -1.41
C GLU A 123 -0.84 13.34 -2.63
N GLY A 124 -0.92 14.49 -3.31
CA GLY A 124 -0.13 14.78 -4.49
C GLY A 124 -0.95 14.91 -5.77
N ALA A 125 -0.31 15.46 -6.80
CA ALA A 125 -0.93 15.69 -8.10
C ALA A 125 -0.85 14.46 -9.03
N ALA A 126 0.05 13.51 -8.75
CA ALA A 126 0.22 12.26 -9.47
C ALA A 126 0.15 11.08 -8.48
N VAL A 127 -1.08 10.64 -8.16
CA VAL A 127 -1.34 9.55 -7.23
C VAL A 127 -1.73 8.29 -7.99
N PHE A 128 -1.07 7.16 -7.66
CA PHE A 128 -1.52 5.85 -8.09
C PHE A 128 -2.47 5.27 -7.04
N PRO A 129 -3.68 4.82 -7.41
CA PRO A 129 -4.74 4.53 -6.44
C PRO A 129 -4.58 3.20 -5.68
N LEU A 130 -3.52 2.45 -5.92
CA LEU A 130 -3.28 1.13 -5.34
C LEU A 130 -1.84 1.02 -4.83
N GLN A 131 -1.65 0.25 -3.74
CA GLN A 131 -0.35 -0.07 -3.16
C GLN A 131 -0.30 -1.54 -2.75
N LEU A 132 0.91 -2.06 -2.52
CA LEU A 132 1.15 -3.37 -1.95
C LEU A 132 1.60 -3.21 -0.49
N VAL A 133 1.04 -4.01 0.41
CA VAL A 133 1.50 -4.18 1.79
C VAL A 133 1.97 -5.60 1.99
N LEU A 134 3.02 -5.80 2.80
CA LEU A 134 3.65 -7.08 3.10
C LEU A 134 3.78 -7.24 4.60
N LEU A 135 3.46 -8.41 5.15
CA LEU A 135 3.76 -8.76 6.54
C LEU A 135 5.02 -9.63 6.61
N LEU A 136 5.99 -9.19 7.41
CA LEU A 136 7.31 -9.81 7.55
C LEU A 136 7.55 -10.44 8.94
N SER A 137 6.59 -10.34 9.85
CA SER A 137 6.60 -10.97 11.19
C SER A 137 5.42 -11.92 11.34
N ARG A 138 5.52 -12.89 12.26
CA ARG A 138 4.50 -13.94 12.44
C ARG A 138 3.49 -13.57 13.52
N PRO A 139 2.20 -13.44 13.17
CA PRO A 139 1.14 -13.32 14.16
C PRO A 139 1.15 -14.49 15.17
N GLY A 140 0.96 -14.19 16.44
CA GLY A 140 0.94 -15.16 17.53
C GLY A 140 2.32 -15.68 17.97
N LYS A 141 3.40 -15.36 17.23
CA LYS A 141 4.78 -15.77 17.57
C LYS A 141 5.70 -14.57 17.77
N ASP A 142 5.82 -13.72 16.77
CA ASP A 142 6.70 -12.55 16.77
C ASP A 142 5.97 -11.33 17.39
N PHE A 143 4.64 -11.32 17.31
CA PHE A 143 3.77 -10.30 17.91
C PHE A 143 2.37 -10.84 18.22
N GLU A 144 1.65 -10.14 19.13
CA GLU A 144 0.23 -10.36 19.45
C GLU A 144 -0.53 -9.03 19.35
N GLY A 145 -1.80 -9.06 18.93
CA GLY A 145 -2.52 -7.86 18.49
C GLY A 145 -2.01 -7.42 17.13
N GLY A 146 -1.95 -6.13 16.85
CA GLY A 146 -1.36 -5.61 15.63
C GLY A 146 -2.08 -6.02 14.35
N GLU A 147 -3.40 -6.15 14.39
CA GLU A 147 -4.21 -6.48 13.22
C GLU A 147 -4.08 -5.40 12.15
N PHE A 148 -3.95 -5.82 10.88
CA PHE A 148 -4.05 -4.91 9.75
C PHE A 148 -5.51 -4.55 9.53
N VAL A 149 -5.87 -3.31 9.86
CA VAL A 149 -7.24 -2.81 9.82
C VAL A 149 -7.41 -1.87 8.64
N MET A 150 -8.51 -1.99 7.92
CA MET A 150 -8.95 -1.00 6.95
C MET A 150 -10.31 -0.43 7.37
N THR A 151 -10.58 0.81 6.97
CA THR A 151 -11.90 1.42 7.10
C THR A 151 -12.37 1.94 5.75
N GLU A 152 -13.63 1.68 5.43
CA GLU A 152 -14.32 2.26 4.28
C GLU A 152 -15.33 3.31 4.76
N GLN A 153 -15.15 4.55 4.32
CA GLN A 153 -16.06 5.65 4.60
C GLN A 153 -16.92 5.94 3.37
N ARG A 154 -18.21 5.65 3.46
CA ARG A 154 -19.22 6.03 2.47
C ARG A 154 -19.80 7.40 2.77
N PRO A 155 -20.26 8.16 1.77
CA PRO A 155 -20.95 9.43 2.01
C PRO A 155 -22.14 9.28 2.94
N ARG A 156 -22.21 10.08 3.99
CA ARG A 156 -23.32 10.12 4.97
C ARG A 156 -23.55 8.83 5.75
N MET A 157 -22.57 7.93 5.80
CA MET A 157 -22.63 6.67 6.55
C MET A 157 -21.49 6.58 7.55
N GLN A 158 -21.65 5.72 8.54
CA GLN A 158 -20.55 5.37 9.46
C GLN A 158 -19.46 4.60 8.72
N SER A 159 -18.25 4.70 9.20
CA SER A 159 -17.11 3.94 8.67
C SER A 159 -17.30 2.45 8.92
N ARG A 160 -17.11 1.64 7.88
CA ARG A 160 -17.11 0.18 7.97
C ARG A 160 -15.68 -0.30 8.23
N PRO A 161 -15.37 -0.92 9.38
CA PRO A 161 -14.07 -1.52 9.63
C PRO A 161 -13.96 -2.88 8.92
N MET A 162 -12.73 -3.22 8.50
CA MET A 162 -12.36 -4.50 7.92
C MET A 162 -11.02 -4.92 8.50
N VAL A 163 -10.84 -6.20 8.79
CA VAL A 163 -9.55 -6.76 9.25
C VAL A 163 -9.02 -7.69 8.16
N LEU A 164 -7.79 -7.45 7.72
CA LEU A 164 -7.10 -8.31 6.76
C LEU A 164 -6.27 -9.34 7.53
N PRO A 165 -6.58 -10.64 7.43
CA PRO A 165 -5.89 -11.68 8.18
C PRO A 165 -4.55 -12.04 7.51
N LEU A 166 -3.58 -11.13 7.58
CA LEU A 166 -2.24 -11.34 7.03
C LEU A 166 -1.42 -12.28 7.92
N GLY A 167 -0.78 -13.27 7.30
CA GLY A 167 0.26 -14.11 7.90
C GLY A 167 1.67 -13.72 7.43
N LEU A 168 2.69 -14.37 7.95
CA LEU A 168 4.08 -14.16 7.52
C LEU A 168 4.21 -14.43 6.01
N GLY A 169 4.75 -13.47 5.30
CA GLY A 169 4.96 -13.53 3.84
C GLY A 169 3.72 -13.28 3.01
N ASP A 170 2.57 -13.06 3.65
CA ASP A 170 1.38 -12.61 2.94
C ASP A 170 1.54 -11.15 2.51
N ALA A 171 0.88 -10.85 1.41
CA ALA A 171 0.71 -9.49 0.94
C ALA A 171 -0.77 -9.16 0.74
N ALA A 172 -1.06 -7.88 0.63
CA ALA A 172 -2.33 -7.40 0.12
C ALA A 172 -2.11 -6.24 -0.85
N ILE A 173 -2.85 -6.23 -1.95
CA ILE A 173 -3.03 -5.02 -2.75
C ILE A 173 -4.22 -4.28 -2.16
N ILE A 174 -4.04 -3.01 -1.80
CA ILE A 174 -5.08 -2.20 -1.18
C ILE A 174 -5.20 -0.85 -1.88
N ALA A 175 -6.38 -0.23 -1.79
CA ALA A 175 -6.57 1.15 -2.23
C ALA A 175 -5.78 2.13 -1.35
N THR A 176 -5.12 3.10 -1.98
CA THR A 176 -4.35 4.15 -1.28
C THR A 176 -5.24 5.24 -0.69
N GLY A 177 -6.49 5.34 -1.12
CA GLY A 177 -7.42 6.38 -0.72
C GLY A 177 -8.81 6.18 -1.35
N PRO A 178 -9.32 7.14 -2.14
CA PRO A 178 -10.64 7.00 -2.75
C PRO A 178 -10.69 5.92 -3.82
N ARG A 179 -11.80 5.19 -3.86
CA ARG A 179 -12.16 4.25 -4.93
C ARG A 179 -13.61 4.44 -5.39
N PRO A 180 -13.96 4.04 -6.61
CA PRO A 180 -15.35 4.04 -7.06
C PRO A 180 -16.13 2.87 -6.47
N VAL A 181 -17.38 3.12 -6.15
CA VAL A 181 -18.37 2.10 -5.82
C VAL A 181 -19.61 2.34 -6.66
N ARG A 182 -20.17 1.26 -7.25
CA ARG A 182 -21.37 1.35 -8.05
C ARG A 182 -22.59 1.48 -7.16
N GLY A 183 -23.37 2.54 -7.35
CA GLY A 183 -24.68 2.75 -6.73
C GLY A 183 -25.80 2.70 -7.76
N ALA A 184 -27.03 2.97 -7.32
CA ALA A 184 -28.21 2.96 -8.20
C ALA A 184 -28.14 4.04 -9.30
N ALA A 185 -27.56 5.22 -9.00
CA ALA A 185 -27.47 6.36 -9.92
C ALA A 185 -26.11 6.48 -10.62
N GLY A 186 -25.25 5.45 -10.57
CA GLY A 186 -23.89 5.50 -11.13
C GLY A 186 -22.82 5.25 -10.08
N PHE A 187 -21.57 5.69 -10.36
CA PHE A 187 -20.47 5.51 -9.42
C PHE A 187 -20.38 6.68 -8.44
N TYR A 188 -20.02 6.36 -7.19
CA TYR A 188 -19.69 7.35 -6.15
C TYR A 188 -18.37 6.97 -5.49
N ARG A 189 -17.73 7.94 -4.84
CA ARG A 189 -16.43 7.76 -4.17
C ARG A 189 -16.64 7.30 -2.74
N VAL A 190 -15.88 6.27 -2.35
CA VAL A 190 -15.69 5.89 -0.96
C VAL A 190 -14.22 6.10 -0.60
N HIS A 191 -13.94 6.44 0.65
CA HIS A 191 -12.58 6.66 1.12
C HIS A 191 -12.11 5.47 1.97
N LEU A 192 -10.99 4.87 1.57
CA LEU A 192 -10.33 3.83 2.34
C LEU A 192 -9.14 4.41 3.10
N ARG A 193 -8.99 3.93 4.33
CA ARG A 193 -7.81 4.16 5.18
C ARG A 193 -7.40 2.84 5.78
N HIS A 194 -6.14 2.73 6.18
CA HIS A 194 -5.62 1.54 6.84
C HIS A 194 -4.81 1.93 8.08
N ALA A 195 -4.65 0.98 8.98
CA ALA A 195 -3.97 1.13 10.25
C ALA A 195 -3.39 -0.22 10.70
N ILE A 196 -2.48 -0.19 11.66
CA ILE A 196 -2.16 -1.36 12.49
C ILE A 196 -2.74 -1.11 13.87
N SER A 197 -3.54 -2.05 14.36
CA SER A 197 -4.10 -1.99 15.71
C SER A 197 -2.98 -2.06 16.76
N ARG A 198 -3.32 -1.91 18.03
CA ARG A 198 -2.34 -1.96 19.12
C ARG A 198 -1.62 -3.31 19.15
N VAL A 199 -0.30 -3.29 19.13
CA VAL A 199 0.56 -4.45 19.38
C VAL A 199 0.63 -4.68 20.89
N HIS A 200 0.12 -5.82 21.36
CA HIS A 200 0.08 -6.16 22.77
C HIS A 200 1.42 -6.73 23.25
N ARG A 201 2.10 -7.51 22.41
CA ARG A 201 3.40 -8.13 22.69
C ARG A 201 4.23 -8.23 21.42
N GLY A 202 5.56 -8.12 21.53
CA GLY A 202 6.51 -8.30 20.44
C GLY A 202 6.54 -7.14 19.46
N GLU A 203 6.86 -7.43 18.20
CA GLU A 203 7.08 -6.42 17.17
C GLU A 203 6.39 -6.80 15.85
N TRP A 204 5.55 -5.91 15.36
CA TRP A 204 4.94 -5.99 14.04
C TRP A 204 5.89 -5.38 13.02
N LEU A 205 6.28 -6.16 12.02
CA LEU A 205 7.17 -5.71 10.96
C LEU A 205 6.54 -5.98 9.59
N GLY A 206 6.49 -4.96 8.74
CA GLY A 206 5.98 -5.07 7.38
C GLY A 206 6.54 -4.02 6.44
N ARG A 207 6.11 -4.06 5.19
CA ARG A 207 6.50 -3.11 4.15
C ARG A 207 5.28 -2.53 3.46
N GLU A 208 5.32 -1.23 3.21
CA GLU A 208 4.39 -0.57 2.32
C GLU A 208 5.13 -0.17 1.04
N LEU A 209 4.66 -0.69 -0.09
CA LEU A 209 5.19 -0.41 -1.42
C LEU A 209 4.20 0.44 -2.19
N LEU A 210 4.48 1.73 -2.27
CA LEU A 210 3.71 2.69 -3.03
C LEU A 210 4.29 2.84 -4.44
N LEU A 211 3.41 3.10 -5.40
CA LEU A 211 3.79 3.29 -6.81
C LEU A 211 3.97 4.76 -7.18
N HIS A 212 3.69 5.68 -6.27
CA HIS A 212 3.95 7.11 -6.43
C HIS A 212 4.79 7.66 -5.29
N ASP A 213 5.44 8.78 -5.56
CA ASP A 213 6.22 9.54 -4.59
C ASP A 213 5.42 10.80 -4.19
N VAL A 214 5.85 11.54 -3.15
CA VAL A 214 5.16 12.73 -2.66
C VAL A 214 5.99 14.00 -2.83
N PRO A 215 5.35 15.18 -2.79
CA PRO A 215 6.05 16.44 -2.63
C PRO A 215 6.85 16.45 -1.32
N GLN A 216 7.92 17.23 -1.29
CA GLN A 216 8.60 17.50 -0.04
C GLN A 216 7.63 18.17 0.92
N ALA A 217 7.44 17.59 2.11
CA ALA A 217 6.71 18.30 3.15
C ALA A 217 7.37 19.67 3.35
N PRO A 218 6.61 20.77 3.40
CA PRO A 218 7.19 22.05 3.80
C PRO A 218 7.89 21.81 5.13
N LYS A 219 9.16 22.25 5.25
CA LYS A 219 9.88 22.20 6.52
C LYS A 219 8.98 22.84 7.54
N ALA A 220 8.37 22.04 8.42
CA ALA A 220 7.69 22.57 9.58
C ALA A 220 8.72 23.45 10.26
N LEU A 221 8.42 24.72 10.44
CA LEU A 221 9.15 25.57 11.35
C LEU A 221 9.21 24.77 12.67
N GLN A 222 10.41 24.30 13.02
CA GLN A 222 10.65 23.76 14.33
C GLN A 222 10.30 24.88 15.32
N THR A 223 9.08 24.92 15.74
CA THR A 223 8.72 25.63 16.96
C THR A 223 9.19 24.73 18.11
N ASP A 224 10.46 24.87 18.44
CA ASP A 224 10.93 24.62 19.80
C ASP A 224 10.06 25.46 20.74
N ARG A 225 9.07 24.86 21.35
CA ARG A 225 8.40 25.39 22.55
C ARG A 225 7.52 24.31 23.16
N TRP A 226 8.13 23.48 24.01
CA TRP A 226 7.44 23.07 25.24
C TRP A 226 8.47 23.13 26.36
N LEU A 227 8.42 24.24 27.09
CA LEU A 227 8.86 24.31 28.48
C LEU A 227 7.85 23.58 29.34
#